data_39f7fc71ae0c7e16d57ea8aad25ba301
#
_entry.id   39f7fc71ae0c7e16d57ea8aad25ba301
#
_cell.length_a   1.000
_cell.length_b   1.000
_cell.length_c   1.000
_cell.angle_alpha   90.00
_cell.angle_beta   90.00
_cell.angle_gamma   90.00
#
_symmetry.space_group_name_H-M   'P 1'
#
loop_
_entity.id
_entity.type
_entity.pdbx_description
1 polymer ?
#
loop_
_entity_poly.entity_id
_entity_poly.type
_entity_poly.pdbx_seq_one_letter_code
_entity_poly.pdbx_strand_id
1 'polypeptide(L)'
;AEGKEFWSYYLDTNNMEEGPHTVQVTGYDINGLPGKPVSVTYQLDRNQPLTAVADREMGMLVSGNVEFQGTVEDGNGIKELYYSTNNCKSFTPVKISNGKPLTEFKFSVDTKQFADGPAVIWFKATDMSGSTGMYSFLYFIDNTKPDVQIVSPTVDEVVNGKITVAGFAKDTNGIVDLRWTFGEESGVIELVPGN
;
A
#
# COMPACT_ATOMS: atom_id res chain seq x y z
N ALA A 1 -5.41 -5.96 59.57
CA ALA A 1 -4.67 -6.15 58.35
C ALA A 1 -5.30 -5.26 57.28
N GLU A 2 -4.60 -4.24 56.86
CA GLU A 2 -5.02 -3.42 55.71
C GLU A 2 -4.94 -4.30 54.48
N GLY A 3 -6.10 -4.51 53.83
CA GLY A 3 -6.17 -5.26 52.57
C GLY A 3 -5.35 -4.56 51.51
N LYS A 4 -4.65 -5.31 50.66
CA LYS A 4 -4.01 -4.76 49.47
C LYS A 4 -5.11 -4.43 48.46
N GLU A 5 -5.21 -3.19 48.05
CA GLU A 5 -6.21 -2.73 47.08
C GLU A 5 -5.81 -3.03 45.64
N PHE A 6 -4.50 -3.16 45.36
CA PHE A 6 -3.95 -3.39 44.04
C PHE A 6 -3.08 -4.65 43.98
N TRP A 7 -3.20 -5.36 42.87
CA TRP A 7 -2.39 -6.54 42.59
C TRP A 7 -2.06 -6.61 41.11
N SER A 8 -0.98 -7.29 40.79
CA SER A 8 -0.56 -7.59 39.39
C SER A 8 0.06 -8.98 39.35
N TYR A 9 -0.10 -9.63 38.21
CA TYR A 9 0.52 -10.91 37.90
C TYR A 9 0.94 -10.93 36.43
N TYR A 10 2.19 -11.36 36.17
CA TYR A 10 2.71 -11.52 34.81
C TYR A 10 2.41 -12.93 34.33
N LEU A 11 1.63 -13.02 33.26
CA LEU A 11 1.31 -14.27 32.60
C LEU A 11 2.21 -14.42 31.36
N ASP A 12 3.09 -15.45 31.35
CA ASP A 12 3.86 -15.82 30.15
C ASP A 12 2.98 -16.60 29.18
N THR A 13 2.70 -16.02 28.02
CA THR A 13 1.85 -16.60 26.98
C THR A 13 2.65 -17.33 25.90
N ASN A 14 4.00 -17.35 25.94
CA ASN A 14 4.84 -17.87 24.85
C ASN A 14 4.55 -19.32 24.48
N ASN A 15 4.17 -20.15 25.44
CA ASN A 15 3.87 -21.58 25.25
C ASN A 15 2.38 -21.91 25.25
N MET A 16 1.51 -20.89 25.20
CA MET A 16 0.07 -21.08 25.13
C MET A 16 -0.39 -21.19 23.67
N GLU A 17 -1.43 -21.91 23.41
CA GLU A 17 -2.07 -21.97 22.10
C GLU A 17 -2.79 -20.64 21.80
N GLU A 18 -2.94 -20.32 20.52
CA GLU A 18 -3.77 -19.18 20.12
C GLU A 18 -5.25 -19.47 20.39
N GLY A 19 -6.01 -18.42 20.62
CA GLY A 19 -7.43 -18.55 20.91
C GLY A 19 -7.85 -17.94 22.24
N PRO A 20 -9.08 -18.23 22.71
CA PRO A 20 -9.62 -17.65 23.94
C PRO A 20 -9.01 -18.34 25.17
N HIS A 21 -8.51 -17.53 26.10
CA HIS A 21 -8.00 -17.97 27.40
C HIS A 21 -8.70 -17.24 28.52
N THR A 22 -9.00 -17.95 29.60
CA THR A 22 -9.68 -17.37 30.76
C THR A 22 -8.76 -17.39 31.97
N VAL A 23 -8.54 -16.22 32.54
CA VAL A 23 -7.88 -16.06 33.84
C VAL A 23 -8.95 -15.92 34.90
N GLN A 24 -8.82 -16.69 35.96
CA GLN A 24 -9.69 -16.61 37.15
C GLN A 24 -8.85 -16.24 38.36
N VAL A 25 -9.35 -15.30 39.15
CA VAL A 25 -8.71 -14.84 40.39
C VAL A 25 -9.68 -15.04 41.56
N THR A 26 -9.16 -15.61 42.66
CA THR A 26 -9.91 -15.79 43.89
C THR A 26 -9.10 -15.21 45.04
N GLY A 27 -9.69 -14.30 45.78
CA GLY A 27 -9.14 -13.79 47.04
C GLY A 27 -9.47 -14.73 48.20
N TYR A 28 -8.58 -14.81 49.18
CA TYR A 28 -8.76 -15.54 50.40
C TYR A 28 -8.58 -14.59 51.59
N ASP A 29 -9.44 -14.70 52.59
CA ASP A 29 -9.28 -13.93 53.82
C ASP A 29 -8.18 -14.52 54.73
N ILE A 30 -7.92 -13.88 55.86
CA ILE A 30 -6.87 -14.30 56.81
C ILE A 30 -7.14 -15.68 57.42
N ASN A 31 -8.38 -16.19 57.38
CA ASN A 31 -8.78 -17.49 57.85
C ASN A 31 -8.76 -18.57 56.73
N GLY A 32 -8.37 -18.17 55.52
CA GLY A 32 -8.34 -19.04 54.38
C GLY A 32 -9.68 -19.25 53.69
N LEU A 33 -10.70 -18.46 53.98
CA LEU A 33 -12.00 -18.54 53.33
C LEU A 33 -11.95 -17.88 51.95
N PRO A 34 -12.39 -18.56 50.87
CA PRO A 34 -12.39 -18.02 49.53
C PRO A 34 -13.52 -17.00 49.35
N GLY A 35 -13.20 -15.89 48.71
CA GLY A 35 -14.17 -14.95 48.16
C GLY A 35 -14.78 -15.51 46.86
N LYS A 36 -15.69 -14.74 46.26
CA LYS A 36 -16.26 -15.07 44.94
C LYS A 36 -15.17 -14.96 43.85
N PRO A 37 -14.95 -16.00 43.06
CA PRO A 37 -14.02 -15.91 41.92
C PRO A 37 -14.46 -14.87 40.91
N VAL A 38 -13.45 -14.16 40.31
CA VAL A 38 -13.64 -13.21 39.20
C VAL A 38 -12.82 -13.72 38.04
N SER A 39 -13.41 -13.74 36.86
CA SER A 39 -12.77 -14.22 35.65
C SER A 39 -12.77 -13.18 34.53
N VAL A 40 -11.73 -13.17 33.72
CA VAL A 40 -11.65 -12.41 32.47
C VAL A 40 -11.17 -13.34 31.37
N THR A 41 -11.81 -13.27 30.20
CA THR A 41 -11.37 -13.97 29.00
C THR A 41 -10.69 -12.99 28.07
N TYR A 42 -9.52 -13.34 27.59
CA TYR A 42 -8.76 -12.61 26.56
C TYR A 42 -8.51 -13.52 25.36
N GLN A 43 -8.30 -12.90 24.20
CA GLN A 43 -7.92 -13.59 22.97
C GLN A 43 -6.41 -13.52 22.80
N LEU A 44 -5.74 -14.67 22.72
CA LEU A 44 -4.35 -14.77 22.35
C LEU A 44 -4.24 -14.96 20.83
N ASP A 45 -3.58 -14.03 20.16
CA ASP A 45 -3.32 -14.07 18.73
C ASP A 45 -1.92 -13.56 18.45
N ARG A 46 -1.11 -14.35 17.74
CA ARG A 46 0.24 -14.02 17.31
C ARG A 46 0.30 -13.76 15.81
N ASN A 47 -0.78 -14.03 15.11
CA ASN A 47 -0.90 -13.76 13.70
C ASN A 47 -1.17 -12.27 13.48
N GLN A 48 -0.68 -11.75 12.38
CA GLN A 48 -0.91 -10.37 11.97
C GLN A 48 -1.73 -10.37 10.70
N PRO A 49 -2.63 -9.39 10.51
CA PRO A 49 -3.35 -9.23 9.27
C PRO A 49 -2.42 -9.18 8.06
N LEU A 50 -2.74 -9.97 7.04
CA LEU A 50 -2.02 -10.01 5.77
C LEU A 50 -2.71 -9.11 4.75
N THR A 51 -1.97 -8.16 4.19
CA THR A 51 -2.45 -7.27 3.14
C THR A 51 -1.80 -7.65 1.82
N ALA A 52 -2.59 -7.72 0.75
CA ALA A 52 -2.11 -7.96 -0.61
C ALA A 52 -2.71 -6.93 -1.56
N VAL A 53 -1.88 -6.35 -2.43
CA VAL A 53 -2.33 -5.52 -3.56
C VAL A 53 -2.59 -6.43 -4.74
N ALA A 54 -3.77 -6.33 -5.35
CA ALA A 54 -4.19 -7.11 -6.51
C ALA A 54 -4.01 -6.32 -7.80
N ASP A 55 -3.91 -7.05 -8.92
CA ASP A 55 -3.82 -6.53 -10.30
C ASP A 55 -2.64 -5.59 -10.56
N ARG A 56 -1.62 -5.63 -9.69
CA ARG A 56 -0.42 -4.81 -9.83
C ARG A 56 0.82 -5.55 -9.36
N GLU A 57 1.88 -5.40 -10.13
CA GLU A 57 3.19 -5.93 -9.77
C GLU A 57 4.01 -4.88 -9.01
N MET A 58 4.76 -5.33 -8.02
CA MET A 58 5.71 -4.47 -7.30
C MET A 58 6.77 -3.93 -8.27
N GLY A 59 7.06 -2.63 -8.18
CA GLY A 59 8.00 -1.98 -9.09
C GLY A 59 7.39 -1.47 -10.40
N MET A 60 6.07 -1.56 -10.58
CA MET A 60 5.39 -1.04 -11.77
C MET A 60 5.53 0.48 -11.92
N LEU A 61 5.50 0.95 -13.17
CA LEU A 61 5.46 2.37 -13.51
C LEU A 61 4.01 2.87 -13.54
N VAL A 62 3.74 4.03 -12.93
CA VAL A 62 2.42 4.63 -12.85
C VAL A 62 2.44 6.12 -13.06
N SER A 63 1.32 6.69 -13.55
CA SER A 63 1.13 8.14 -13.68
C SER A 63 -0.31 8.58 -13.42
N GLY A 64 -0.49 9.82 -13.03
CA GLY A 64 -1.80 10.44 -12.83
C GLY A 64 -2.56 9.89 -11.63
N ASN A 65 -3.86 9.68 -11.78
CA ASN A 65 -4.70 9.14 -10.73
C ASN A 65 -4.69 7.60 -10.79
N VAL A 66 -4.03 6.99 -9.82
CA VAL A 66 -3.78 5.55 -9.76
C VAL A 66 -4.69 4.90 -8.74
N GLU A 67 -5.48 3.92 -9.17
CA GLU A 67 -6.30 3.12 -8.29
C GLU A 67 -5.51 1.92 -7.74
N PHE A 68 -5.53 1.74 -6.43
CA PHE A 68 -5.02 0.58 -5.73
C PHE A 68 -6.18 -0.23 -5.18
N GLN A 69 -6.16 -1.53 -5.42
CA GLN A 69 -7.13 -2.48 -4.89
C GLN A 69 -6.42 -3.73 -4.39
N GLY A 70 -7.07 -4.46 -3.50
CA GLY A 70 -6.49 -5.65 -2.92
C GLY A 70 -7.36 -6.25 -1.84
N THR A 71 -6.74 -7.11 -1.05
CA THR A 71 -7.36 -7.80 0.07
C THR A 71 -6.57 -7.60 1.35
N VAL A 72 -7.27 -7.69 2.46
CA VAL A 72 -6.68 -7.87 3.78
C VAL A 72 -7.40 -9.01 4.46
N GLU A 73 -6.66 -9.92 5.07
CA GLU A 73 -7.20 -11.12 5.70
C GLU A 73 -6.59 -11.38 7.07
N ASP A 74 -7.42 -11.91 7.96
CA ASP A 74 -7.05 -12.39 9.29
C ASP A 74 -8.16 -13.24 9.89
N GLY A 75 -7.80 -14.34 10.59
CA GLY A 75 -8.77 -15.26 11.19
C GLY A 75 -9.70 -14.65 12.22
N ASN A 76 -9.25 -13.60 12.93
CA ASN A 76 -10.04 -12.87 13.92
C ASN A 76 -10.91 -11.75 13.32
N GLY A 77 -10.85 -11.56 12.00
CA GLY A 77 -11.58 -10.52 11.29
C GLY A 77 -10.91 -9.15 11.35
N ILE A 78 -10.99 -8.41 10.26
CA ILE A 78 -10.33 -7.11 10.12
C ILE A 78 -11.16 -6.00 10.77
N LYS A 79 -10.52 -5.25 11.66
CA LYS A 79 -11.11 -4.09 12.34
C LYS A 79 -10.94 -2.82 11.52
N GLU A 80 -9.73 -2.56 11.04
CA GLU A 80 -9.40 -1.33 10.31
C GLU A 80 -8.20 -1.52 9.38
N LEU A 81 -8.20 -0.75 8.31
CA LEU A 81 -7.10 -0.66 7.35
C LEU A 81 -6.78 0.80 7.08
N TYR A 82 -5.50 1.12 7.06
CA TYR A 82 -4.97 2.43 6.70
C TYR A 82 -3.89 2.31 5.65
N TYR A 83 -3.67 3.38 4.88
CA TYR A 83 -2.48 3.52 4.05
C TYR A 83 -1.72 4.80 4.35
N SER A 84 -0.43 4.82 3.98
CA SER A 84 0.45 5.98 4.04
C SER A 84 1.30 6.07 2.79
N THR A 85 1.43 7.28 2.24
CA THR A 85 2.32 7.62 1.10
C THR A 85 3.50 8.49 1.54
N ASN A 86 3.69 8.71 2.83
CA ASN A 86 4.70 9.60 3.38
C ASN A 86 5.60 8.95 4.45
N ASN A 87 5.98 7.68 4.21
CA ASN A 87 6.83 6.89 5.09
C ASN A 87 6.28 6.79 6.53
N CYS A 88 5.01 6.44 6.64
CA CYS A 88 4.29 6.22 7.90
C CYS A 88 4.19 7.46 8.83
N LYS A 89 4.45 8.67 8.33
CA LYS A 89 4.30 9.90 9.12
C LYS A 89 2.84 10.22 9.41
N SER A 90 1.94 9.88 8.49
CA SER A 90 0.50 9.92 8.68
C SER A 90 -0.18 8.78 7.94
N PHE A 91 -1.36 8.39 8.40
CA PHE A 91 -2.14 7.32 7.83
C PHE A 91 -3.54 7.82 7.46
N THR A 92 -4.00 7.40 6.30
CA THR A 92 -5.35 7.67 5.78
C THR A 92 -6.19 6.40 5.91
N PRO A 93 -7.40 6.45 6.47
CA PRO A 93 -8.25 5.27 6.59
C PRO A 93 -8.73 4.79 5.22
N VAL A 94 -8.78 3.47 5.05
CA VAL A 94 -9.34 2.79 3.88
C VAL A 94 -10.68 2.17 4.26
N LYS A 95 -11.69 2.37 3.41
CA LYS A 95 -13.01 1.78 3.63
C LYS A 95 -12.95 0.27 3.39
N ILE A 96 -13.35 -0.51 4.38
CA ILE A 96 -13.42 -1.96 4.37
C ILE A 96 -14.72 -2.47 4.98
N SER A 97 -14.98 -3.78 4.85
CA SER A 97 -16.04 -4.49 5.57
C SER A 97 -15.50 -4.97 6.92
N ASN A 98 -15.74 -4.19 7.97
CA ASN A 98 -15.27 -4.46 9.32
C ASN A 98 -15.77 -5.82 9.86
N GLY A 99 -14.91 -6.52 10.62
CA GLY A 99 -15.20 -7.80 11.29
C GLY A 99 -15.23 -9.02 10.37
N LYS A 100 -14.92 -8.88 9.08
CA LYS A 100 -14.79 -10.00 8.15
C LYS A 100 -13.38 -10.57 8.19
N PRO A 101 -13.20 -11.91 8.15
CA PRO A 101 -11.88 -12.53 8.05
C PRO A 101 -11.12 -12.17 6.77
N LEU A 102 -11.85 -11.94 5.68
CA LEU A 102 -11.33 -11.44 4.40
C LEU A 102 -12.17 -10.25 3.98
N THR A 103 -11.52 -9.16 3.63
CA THR A 103 -12.16 -7.96 3.10
C THR A 103 -11.35 -7.38 1.94
N GLU A 104 -12.06 -6.86 0.96
CA GLU A 104 -11.48 -6.15 -0.17
C GLU A 104 -11.35 -4.67 0.15
N PHE A 105 -10.37 -4.03 -0.45
CA PHE A 105 -10.19 -2.60 -0.39
C PHE A 105 -9.93 -1.99 -1.76
N LYS A 106 -10.26 -0.69 -1.88
CA LYS A 106 -10.03 0.10 -3.08
C LYS A 106 -9.89 1.56 -2.70
N PHE A 107 -8.88 2.24 -3.23
CA PHE A 107 -8.70 3.68 -3.10
C PHE A 107 -7.81 4.22 -4.23
N SER A 108 -7.78 5.54 -4.40
CA SER A 108 -6.98 6.18 -5.44
C SER A 108 -5.94 7.10 -4.84
N VAL A 109 -4.78 7.19 -5.52
CA VAL A 109 -3.68 8.10 -5.22
C VAL A 109 -3.43 8.96 -6.46
N ASP A 110 -3.49 10.28 -6.31
CA ASP A 110 -3.05 11.20 -7.35
C ASP A 110 -1.53 11.34 -7.27
N THR A 111 -0.83 10.71 -8.22
CA THR A 111 0.64 10.72 -8.25
C THR A 111 1.23 12.07 -8.65
N LYS A 112 0.44 12.97 -9.24
CA LYS A 112 0.90 14.31 -9.66
C LYS A 112 1.35 15.19 -8.49
N GLN A 113 0.98 14.85 -7.26
CA GLN A 113 1.45 15.56 -6.07
C GLN A 113 2.84 15.11 -5.59
N PHE A 114 3.44 14.11 -6.23
CA PHE A 114 4.74 13.56 -5.88
C PHE A 114 5.74 13.78 -7.03
N ALA A 115 7.02 13.80 -6.70
CA ALA A 115 8.07 13.79 -7.70
C ALA A 115 8.11 12.43 -8.41
N ASP A 116 8.57 12.43 -9.66
CA ASP A 116 8.86 11.19 -10.38
C ASP A 116 9.96 10.39 -9.69
N GLY A 117 9.88 9.07 -9.78
CA GLY A 117 10.81 8.13 -9.17
C GLY A 117 10.15 7.10 -8.24
N PRO A 118 10.93 6.42 -7.40
CA PRO A 118 10.44 5.38 -6.52
C PRO A 118 9.52 5.95 -5.43
N ALA A 119 8.40 5.28 -5.22
CA ALA A 119 7.43 5.61 -4.19
C ALA A 119 6.94 4.33 -3.50
N VAL A 120 6.58 4.44 -2.23
CA VAL A 120 6.09 3.32 -1.43
C VAL A 120 4.77 3.68 -0.78
N ILE A 121 3.77 2.81 -0.95
CA ILE A 121 2.59 2.81 -0.10
C ILE A 121 2.82 1.83 1.03
N TRP A 122 2.60 2.30 2.25
CA TRP A 122 2.56 1.49 3.45
C TRP A 122 1.11 1.23 3.83
N PHE A 123 0.78 -0.01 4.12
CA PHE A 123 -0.50 -0.42 4.67
C PHE A 123 -0.32 -0.79 6.13
N LYS A 124 -1.30 -0.43 6.94
CA LYS A 124 -1.41 -0.82 8.34
C LYS A 124 -2.78 -1.40 8.57
N ALA A 125 -2.87 -2.67 8.84
CA ALA A 125 -4.11 -3.37 9.16
C ALA A 125 -4.13 -3.77 10.63
N THR A 126 -5.29 -3.67 11.27
CA THR A 126 -5.53 -4.13 12.63
C THR A 126 -6.73 -5.07 12.62
N ASP A 127 -6.64 -6.20 13.30
CA ASP A 127 -7.71 -7.16 13.47
C ASP A 127 -8.60 -6.86 14.69
N MET A 128 -9.60 -7.70 14.93
CA MET A 128 -10.52 -7.52 16.05
C MET A 128 -9.88 -7.87 17.42
N SER A 129 -8.75 -8.59 17.45
CA SER A 129 -7.98 -8.86 18.65
C SER A 129 -7.06 -7.68 19.05
N GLY A 130 -6.77 -6.78 18.12
CA GLY A 130 -5.83 -5.66 18.26
C GLY A 130 -4.43 -5.96 17.72
N SER A 131 -4.21 -7.13 17.11
CA SER A 131 -2.98 -7.44 16.40
C SER A 131 -2.84 -6.59 15.14
N THR A 132 -1.63 -6.13 14.82
CA THR A 132 -1.39 -5.18 13.73
C THR A 132 -0.34 -5.71 12.76
N GLY A 133 -0.72 -5.79 11.47
CA GLY A 133 0.16 -6.11 10.35
C GLY A 133 0.56 -4.87 9.56
N MET A 134 1.78 -4.87 9.06
CA MET A 134 2.31 -3.84 8.15
C MET A 134 2.72 -4.47 6.84
N TYR A 135 2.36 -3.82 5.72
CA TYR A 135 2.76 -4.23 4.38
C TYR A 135 3.22 -3.01 3.58
N SER A 136 4.20 -3.17 2.71
CA SER A 136 4.68 -2.10 1.82
C SER A 136 4.61 -2.54 0.37
N PHE A 137 4.23 -1.61 -0.51
CA PHE A 137 4.17 -1.81 -1.94
C PHE A 137 4.97 -0.73 -2.65
N LEU A 138 6.06 -1.13 -3.33
CA LEU A 138 6.92 -0.25 -4.12
C LEU A 138 6.33 -0.07 -5.52
N TYR A 139 6.33 1.15 -6.04
CA TYR A 139 6.00 1.50 -7.42
C TYR A 139 6.86 2.68 -7.86
N PHE A 140 6.87 2.98 -9.16
CA PHE A 140 7.61 4.12 -9.72
C PHE A 140 6.63 5.12 -10.32
N ILE A 141 6.79 6.38 -10.00
CA ILE A 141 5.98 7.49 -10.53
C ILE A 141 6.71 8.04 -11.74
N ASP A 142 5.94 8.26 -12.83
CA ASP A 142 6.38 8.98 -14.01
C ASP A 142 5.22 9.83 -14.55
N ASN A 143 5.25 11.11 -14.22
CA ASN A 143 4.28 12.09 -14.70
C ASN A 143 4.87 12.98 -15.79
N THR A 144 6.16 12.80 -16.12
CA THR A 144 6.86 13.56 -17.14
C THR A 144 6.50 13.00 -18.52
N LYS A 145 6.24 13.89 -19.46
CA LYS A 145 5.96 13.50 -20.86
C LYS A 145 7.25 13.46 -21.64
N PRO A 146 7.32 12.61 -22.69
CA PRO A 146 8.41 12.64 -23.64
C PRO A 146 8.65 14.03 -24.24
N ASP A 147 9.93 14.42 -24.35
CA ASP A 147 10.36 15.59 -25.09
C ASP A 147 10.69 15.17 -26.53
N VAL A 148 10.00 15.76 -27.52
CA VAL A 148 10.19 15.45 -28.94
C VAL A 148 10.62 16.71 -29.67
N GLN A 149 11.69 16.61 -30.47
CA GLN A 149 12.22 17.71 -31.24
C GLN A 149 12.49 17.29 -32.69
N ILE A 150 12.10 18.17 -33.61
CA ILE A 150 12.48 18.06 -35.02
C ILE A 150 13.72 18.95 -35.24
N VAL A 151 14.79 18.39 -35.82
CA VAL A 151 16.03 19.10 -36.09
C VAL A 151 16.23 19.35 -37.58
N SER A 152 15.52 18.62 -38.45
CA SER A 152 15.50 18.84 -39.91
C SER A 152 14.13 18.45 -40.48
N PRO A 153 13.53 19.27 -41.37
CA PRO A 153 13.99 20.61 -41.76
C PRO A 153 13.85 21.60 -40.58
N THR A 154 14.63 22.69 -40.66
CA THR A 154 14.53 23.79 -39.70
C THR A 154 13.31 24.66 -39.98
N VAL A 155 12.90 25.46 -39.00
CA VAL A 155 11.79 26.41 -39.16
C VAL A 155 12.05 27.36 -40.33
N ASP A 156 11.05 27.55 -41.20
CA ASP A 156 11.10 28.37 -42.41
C ASP A 156 12.06 27.90 -43.50
N GLU A 157 12.62 26.68 -43.38
CA GLU A 157 13.47 26.08 -44.45
C GLU A 157 12.62 25.79 -45.67
N VAL A 158 13.09 26.25 -46.83
CA VAL A 158 12.44 25.98 -48.13
C VAL A 158 12.91 24.64 -48.67
N VAL A 159 11.99 23.70 -48.77
CA VAL A 159 12.27 22.34 -49.19
C VAL A 159 11.53 22.01 -50.49
N ASN A 160 12.03 21.03 -51.24
CA ASN A 160 11.44 20.59 -52.52
C ASN A 160 11.60 19.07 -52.70
N GLY A 161 10.60 18.44 -53.29
CA GLY A 161 10.61 17.00 -53.59
C GLY A 161 10.52 16.13 -52.33
N LYS A 162 11.29 15.05 -52.33
CA LYS A 162 11.37 14.15 -51.15
C LYS A 162 12.33 14.73 -50.14
N ILE A 163 11.87 14.87 -48.94
CA ILE A 163 12.66 15.38 -47.80
C ILE A 163 12.77 14.32 -46.73
N THR A 164 13.80 14.41 -45.93
CA THR A 164 13.93 13.64 -44.69
C THR A 164 13.59 14.54 -43.54
N VAL A 165 12.57 14.16 -42.74
CA VAL A 165 12.31 14.78 -41.44
C VAL A 165 13.06 13.99 -40.39
N ALA A 166 13.90 14.64 -39.62
CA ALA A 166 14.72 14.01 -38.59
C ALA A 166 14.65 14.79 -37.26
N GLY A 167 14.77 14.06 -36.18
CA GLY A 167 14.71 14.64 -34.83
C GLY A 167 15.15 13.62 -33.79
N PHE A 168 14.85 13.97 -32.56
CA PHE A 168 15.02 13.04 -31.46
C PHE A 168 13.82 13.15 -30.50
N ALA A 169 13.59 12.05 -29.80
CA ALA A 169 12.65 11.97 -28.70
C ALA A 169 13.38 11.39 -27.49
N LYS A 170 13.13 11.93 -26.32
CA LYS A 170 13.72 11.42 -25.07
C LYS A 170 12.71 11.42 -23.95
N ASP A 171 12.85 10.43 -23.10
CA ASP A 171 12.12 10.25 -21.87
C ASP A 171 12.96 9.39 -20.92
N THR A 172 12.84 9.61 -19.61
CA THR A 172 13.63 8.87 -18.60
C THR A 172 13.29 7.39 -18.58
N ASN A 173 12.05 7.03 -18.87
CA ASN A 173 11.55 5.66 -18.86
C ASN A 173 11.40 5.05 -20.25
N GLY A 174 11.87 5.78 -21.28
CA GLY A 174 11.91 5.33 -22.66
C GLY A 174 10.69 5.75 -23.47
N ILE A 175 10.83 5.59 -24.79
CA ILE A 175 9.81 5.91 -25.79
C ILE A 175 9.24 4.60 -26.34
N VAL A 176 7.95 4.41 -26.23
CA VAL A 176 7.26 3.20 -26.75
C VAL A 176 6.77 3.41 -28.16
N ASP A 177 6.32 4.63 -28.49
CA ASP A 177 5.67 4.94 -29.78
C ASP A 177 5.96 6.38 -30.16
N LEU A 178 6.27 6.62 -31.44
CA LEU A 178 6.45 7.94 -32.02
C LEU A 178 5.62 8.02 -33.29
N ARG A 179 4.72 9.01 -33.39
CA ARG A 179 3.78 9.17 -34.51
C ARG A 179 4.00 10.50 -35.21
N TRP A 180 3.76 10.49 -36.51
CA TRP A 180 3.74 11.70 -37.34
C TRP A 180 2.38 11.92 -37.94
N THR A 181 2.06 13.19 -38.22
CA THR A 181 0.91 13.63 -38.99
C THR A 181 1.32 14.68 -40.02
N PHE A 182 0.79 14.60 -41.23
CA PHE A 182 0.99 15.58 -42.27
C PHE A 182 -0.31 15.74 -43.08
N GLY A 183 -1.03 16.85 -42.92
CA GLY A 183 -2.39 17.00 -43.41
C GLY A 183 -3.33 15.96 -42.81
N GLU A 184 -3.94 15.14 -43.68
CA GLU A 184 -4.80 14.04 -43.28
C GLU A 184 -4.04 12.70 -43.14
N GLU A 185 -2.79 12.65 -43.53
CA GLU A 185 -1.96 11.45 -43.43
C GLU A 185 -1.30 11.34 -42.04
N SER A 186 -1.11 10.12 -41.60
CA SER A 186 -0.43 9.82 -40.35
C SER A 186 0.25 8.45 -40.40
N GLY A 187 1.21 8.25 -39.51
CA GLY A 187 1.90 6.97 -39.42
C GLY A 187 2.78 6.88 -38.16
N VAL A 188 3.44 5.74 -38.02
CA VAL A 188 4.39 5.45 -36.96
C VAL A 188 5.80 5.65 -37.46
N ILE A 189 6.68 6.21 -36.65
CA ILE A 189 8.11 6.33 -36.93
C ILE A 189 8.79 5.16 -36.22
N GLU A 190 9.58 4.40 -36.98
CA GLU A 190 10.44 3.37 -36.41
C GLU A 190 11.57 4.03 -35.61
N LEU A 191 11.63 3.67 -34.32
CA LEU A 191 12.66 4.18 -33.42
C LEU A 191 13.97 3.42 -33.65
N VAL A 192 15.01 4.14 -34.01
CA VAL A 192 16.37 3.60 -34.05
C VAL A 192 17.03 3.95 -32.71
N PRO A 193 17.57 2.94 -31.99
CA PRO A 193 18.27 3.22 -30.73
C PRO A 193 19.39 4.23 -30.96
N GLY A 194 19.38 5.33 -30.20
CA GLY A 194 20.49 6.28 -30.22
C GLY A 194 21.74 5.67 -29.59
N ASN A 195 22.92 6.01 -30.10
CA ASN A 195 24.20 5.66 -29.49
C ASN A 195 24.49 6.55 -28.30
#